data_37ab77da2a59d65c825e81820a28dfe9
#
_entry.id   37ab77da2a59d65c825e81820a28dfe9
#
_cell.length_a   1.000
_cell.length_b   1.000
_cell.length_c   1.000
_cell.angle_alpha   90.00
_cell.angle_beta   90.00
_cell.angle_gamma   90.00
#
_symmetry.space_group_name_H-M   'P 1'
#
loop_
_entity.id
_entity.type
_entity.pdbx_description
1 polymer ?
#
loop_
_entity_poly.entity_id
_entity_poly.type
_entity_poly.pdbx_seq_one_letter_code
_entity_poly.pdbx_strand_id
1 'polypeptide(L)'
;MGFDRHAATATCLLALLSACTSTPTGTPATSTSTVTHTTTVAPSPTTTQSPGHAALEGLPIQPADHTAPYRRDAFGQRWSDDVTVEFGHNGCDTRNDILRRDLRDVIVKPNTHDCVVLSGTLDDPYTGATIAFQRGQDTSPMIQIDHIVALANAWATGAQQWDDQTRRNFANDPRNLLAVDGPTNISKSAGDATQWLPPNEAFICDFAHAQINIKRTYGLWVTQAEHDALAHAIDTHCR
;
A
#
# COMPACT_ATOMS: atom_id res chain seq x y z
N MET A 1 -54.14 15.57 7.33
CA MET A 1 -53.61 16.94 7.23
C MET A 1 -52.26 16.73 6.51
N GLY A 2 -52.07 16.89 5.26
CA GLY A 2 -52.64 17.76 4.25
C GLY A 2 -51.62 18.77 3.80
N PHE A 3 -51.30 18.68 2.49
CA PHE A 3 -50.78 19.74 1.60
C PHE A 3 -49.25 20.03 1.67
N ASP A 4 -48.52 20.36 0.61
CA ASP A 4 -48.89 20.52 -0.82
C ASP A 4 -47.63 20.39 -1.71
N ARG A 5 -47.91 20.09 -2.94
CA ARG A 5 -47.00 20.04 -4.10
C ARG A 5 -46.74 21.46 -4.60
N HIS A 6 -45.54 21.74 -5.09
CA HIS A 6 -45.37 22.68 -6.20
C HIS A 6 -44.38 22.16 -7.25
N ALA A 7 -44.95 21.91 -8.41
CA ALA A 7 -44.26 21.79 -9.70
C ALA A 7 -44.16 23.18 -10.33
N ALA A 8 -43.08 23.47 -11.01
CA ALA A 8 -43.00 24.59 -11.97
C ALA A 8 -42.25 24.14 -13.23
N THR A 9 -42.97 24.25 -14.31
CA THR A 9 -42.69 23.93 -15.70
C THR A 9 -42.08 25.09 -16.46
N ALA A 10 -41.36 24.71 -17.55
CA ALA A 10 -41.21 25.37 -18.85
C ALA A 10 -40.26 26.60 -18.92
N THR A 11 -39.46 26.76 -19.94
CA THR A 11 -39.85 27.05 -21.32
C THR A 11 -38.65 26.98 -22.24
N CYS A 12 -38.88 26.43 -23.44
CA CYS A 12 -38.08 26.42 -24.64
C CYS A 12 -37.88 27.81 -25.24
N LEU A 13 -36.71 28.11 -25.83
CA LEU A 13 -36.62 29.13 -26.91
C LEU A 13 -35.61 28.68 -27.96
N LEU A 14 -36.15 28.45 -29.17
CA LEU A 14 -35.44 28.36 -30.46
C LEU A 14 -35.19 29.75 -31.02
N ALA A 15 -34.05 29.96 -31.70
CA ALA A 15 -33.86 30.92 -32.82
C ALA A 15 -32.60 30.51 -33.58
N LEU A 16 -32.71 29.95 -34.75
CA LEU A 16 -32.78 30.42 -36.13
C LEU A 16 -31.50 31.05 -36.71
N LEU A 17 -30.89 30.30 -37.61
CA LEU A 17 -30.24 30.50 -38.91
C LEU A 17 -29.85 31.92 -39.34
N SER A 18 -28.60 32.08 -39.81
CA SER A 18 -28.32 32.82 -41.03
C SER A 18 -27.07 32.32 -41.74
N ALA A 19 -27.25 31.88 -42.94
CA ALA A 19 -26.22 31.55 -43.93
C ALA A 19 -25.81 32.80 -44.69
N CYS A 20 -24.53 32.96 -45.00
CA CYS A 20 -24.07 33.83 -46.11
C CYS A 20 -23.01 33.10 -46.92
N THR A 21 -23.35 32.80 -48.13
CA THR A 21 -22.50 32.35 -49.24
C THR A 21 -21.81 33.54 -49.91
N SER A 22 -20.54 33.38 -50.27
CA SER A 22 -19.96 34.03 -51.46
C SER A 22 -18.63 33.38 -51.86
N THR A 23 -18.60 32.87 -53.07
CA THR A 23 -17.45 32.47 -53.90
C THR A 23 -17.32 33.49 -55.06
N PRO A 24 -16.31 33.43 -55.95
CA PRO A 24 -14.88 33.11 -55.90
C PRO A 24 -14.04 34.20 -56.62
N THR A 25 -12.73 34.10 -56.62
CA THR A 25 -11.89 34.32 -57.85
C THR A 25 -10.40 34.51 -57.48
N GLY A 26 -9.52 33.84 -58.21
CA GLY A 26 -8.16 34.35 -58.46
C GLY A 26 -6.99 33.47 -57.95
N THR A 27 -6.49 32.59 -58.82
CA THR A 27 -5.18 31.99 -58.73
C THR A 27 -4.07 32.94 -59.09
N PRO A 28 -2.93 32.94 -58.45
CA PRO A 28 -1.71 32.63 -59.17
C PRO A 28 -0.85 31.53 -58.49
N ALA A 29 -0.22 30.78 -59.35
CA ALA A 29 0.69 29.71 -58.97
C ALA A 29 1.96 30.26 -58.30
N THR A 30 2.26 29.79 -57.11
CA THR A 30 3.56 30.03 -56.49
C THR A 30 4.21 28.69 -56.27
N SER A 31 5.40 28.52 -56.83
CA SER A 31 6.25 27.37 -56.71
C SER A 31 6.68 27.18 -55.25
N THR A 32 6.20 26.15 -54.60
CA THR A 32 6.61 25.81 -53.23
C THR A 32 7.81 24.86 -53.28
N SER A 33 8.97 25.38 -52.92
CA SER A 33 10.13 24.54 -52.62
C SER A 33 9.87 23.76 -51.34
N THR A 34 9.71 22.46 -51.46
CA THR A 34 9.57 21.55 -50.30
C THR A 34 10.93 21.41 -49.63
N VAL A 35 11.14 22.13 -48.53
CA VAL A 35 12.26 21.84 -47.60
C VAL A 35 11.85 20.67 -46.74
N THR A 36 12.42 19.52 -47.02
CA THR A 36 12.27 18.33 -46.16
C THR A 36 13.11 18.53 -44.91
N HIS A 37 12.51 18.97 -43.82
CA HIS A 37 13.14 18.93 -42.52
C HIS A 37 13.13 17.48 -42.01
N THR A 38 14.28 16.80 -42.13
CA THR A 38 14.52 15.56 -41.45
C THR A 38 14.70 15.90 -39.97
N THR A 39 13.63 15.77 -39.17
CA THR A 39 13.70 15.86 -37.72
C THR A 39 14.37 14.57 -37.22
N THR A 40 15.66 14.62 -36.95
CA THR A 40 16.36 13.56 -36.23
C THR A 40 15.82 13.58 -34.80
N VAL A 41 14.90 12.68 -34.49
CA VAL A 41 14.48 12.44 -33.10
C VAL A 41 15.69 11.85 -32.38
N ALA A 42 16.30 12.63 -31.50
CA ALA A 42 17.30 12.11 -30.59
C ALA A 42 16.67 11.01 -29.75
N PRO A 43 17.35 9.85 -29.53
CA PRO A 43 16.82 8.83 -28.62
C PRO A 43 16.63 9.47 -27.25
N SER A 44 15.42 9.38 -26.71
CA SER A 44 15.14 9.74 -25.33
C SER A 44 16.11 8.99 -24.43
N PRO A 45 16.70 9.61 -23.42
CA PRO A 45 17.55 8.90 -22.47
C PRO A 45 16.75 7.76 -21.86
N THR A 46 17.20 6.53 -22.04
CA THR A 46 16.67 5.38 -21.34
C THR A 46 17.02 5.57 -19.88
N THR A 47 16.12 6.15 -19.10
CA THR A 47 16.27 6.25 -17.66
C THR A 47 16.23 4.82 -17.14
N THR A 48 17.35 4.31 -16.70
CA THR A 48 17.42 3.01 -16.02
C THR A 48 16.63 3.17 -14.72
N GLN A 49 15.39 2.69 -14.71
CA GLN A 49 14.56 2.69 -13.51
C GLN A 49 15.27 1.92 -12.38
N SER A 50 15.16 2.43 -11.16
CA SER A 50 15.64 1.68 -10.00
C SER A 50 14.85 0.35 -9.85
N PRO A 51 15.43 -0.69 -9.24
CA PRO A 51 14.71 -1.95 -9.01
C PRO A 51 13.38 -1.76 -8.26
N GLY A 52 13.29 -0.78 -7.36
CA GLY A 52 12.06 -0.44 -6.64
C GLY A 52 10.97 0.09 -7.55
N HIS A 53 11.30 1.00 -8.47
CA HIS A 53 10.34 1.47 -9.47
C HIS A 53 9.87 0.37 -10.41
N ALA A 54 10.76 -0.45 -10.92
CA ALA A 54 10.37 -1.58 -11.78
C ALA A 54 9.44 -2.57 -11.05
N ALA A 55 9.62 -2.74 -9.74
CA ALA A 55 8.75 -3.57 -8.92
C ALA A 55 7.37 -2.94 -8.71
N LEU A 56 7.31 -1.62 -8.49
CA LEU A 56 6.08 -0.85 -8.32
C LEU A 56 5.25 -0.80 -9.61
N GLU A 57 5.87 -0.54 -10.75
CA GLU A 57 5.23 -0.54 -12.06
C GLU A 57 4.60 -1.90 -12.42
N GLY A 58 5.06 -2.97 -11.81
CA GLY A 58 4.48 -4.31 -11.97
C GLY A 58 3.20 -4.55 -11.16
N LEU A 59 2.78 -3.62 -10.28
CA LEU A 59 1.55 -3.75 -9.52
C LEU A 59 0.35 -3.27 -10.34
N PRO A 60 -0.79 -4.00 -10.34
CA PRO A 60 -2.01 -3.50 -10.93
C PRO A 60 -2.49 -2.23 -10.22
N ILE A 61 -2.97 -1.24 -10.99
CA ILE A 61 -3.57 -0.02 -10.45
C ILE A 61 -5.08 -0.12 -10.61
N GLN A 62 -5.81 -0.13 -9.49
CA GLN A 62 -7.27 -0.23 -9.48
C GLN A 62 -7.85 0.62 -8.33
N PRO A 63 -9.11 1.05 -8.42
CA PRO A 63 -9.80 1.66 -7.28
C PRO A 63 -9.85 0.70 -6.08
N ALA A 64 -9.87 1.25 -4.87
CA ALA A 64 -10.14 0.47 -3.67
C ALA A 64 -11.55 -0.14 -3.74
N ASP A 65 -11.66 -1.43 -3.41
CA ASP A 65 -12.92 -2.15 -3.38
C ASP A 65 -13.55 -2.09 -1.98
N HIS A 66 -14.67 -1.41 -1.87
CA HIS A 66 -15.48 -1.27 -0.65
C HIS A 66 -16.83 -1.97 -0.75
N THR A 67 -16.99 -2.94 -1.67
CA THR A 67 -18.26 -3.67 -1.88
C THR A 67 -18.64 -4.53 -0.69
N ALA A 68 -17.66 -5.05 0.05
CA ALA A 68 -17.87 -5.74 1.32
C ALA A 68 -17.18 -4.99 2.49
N PRO A 69 -17.86 -4.87 3.64
CA PRO A 69 -17.26 -4.27 4.83
C PRO A 69 -16.05 -5.09 5.29
N TYR A 70 -15.02 -4.38 5.75
CA TYR A 70 -13.85 -5.03 6.31
C TYR A 70 -14.19 -5.88 7.53
N ARG A 71 -13.67 -7.09 7.55
CA ARG A 71 -13.83 -8.04 8.65
C ARG A 71 -12.49 -8.60 9.08
N ARG A 72 -12.05 -8.23 10.29
CA ARG A 72 -10.77 -8.72 10.85
C ARG A 72 -10.78 -10.24 11.03
N ASP A 73 -11.92 -10.81 11.40
CA ASP A 73 -12.12 -12.25 11.63
C ASP A 73 -12.00 -13.10 10.35
N ALA A 74 -12.20 -12.50 9.17
CA ALA A 74 -11.98 -13.17 7.89
C ALA A 74 -10.50 -13.58 7.67
N PHE A 75 -9.56 -12.99 8.41
CA PHE A 75 -8.15 -13.35 8.38
C PHE A 75 -7.78 -14.44 9.41
N GLY A 76 -8.78 -15.07 10.02
CA GLY A 76 -8.61 -16.18 10.96
C GLY A 76 -8.15 -15.76 12.35
N GLN A 77 -7.69 -16.75 13.12
CA GLN A 77 -7.18 -16.55 14.47
C GLN A 77 -5.94 -15.65 14.45
N ARG A 78 -5.88 -14.72 15.39
CA ARG A 78 -4.67 -13.90 15.56
C ARG A 78 -3.47 -14.76 15.93
N TRP A 79 -2.35 -14.48 15.28
CA TRP A 79 -1.05 -15.12 15.54
C TRP A 79 -1.10 -16.64 15.43
N SER A 80 -1.84 -17.13 14.43
CA SER A 80 -2.03 -18.57 14.21
C SER A 80 -0.73 -19.23 13.77
N ASP A 81 -0.40 -20.36 14.39
CA ASP A 81 0.64 -21.28 13.94
C ASP A 81 0.15 -22.20 12.78
N ASP A 82 -1.17 -22.28 12.55
CA ASP A 82 -1.77 -23.07 11.49
C ASP A 82 -1.73 -22.32 10.14
N VAL A 83 -0.53 -22.11 9.62
CA VAL A 83 -0.23 -21.40 8.36
C VAL A 83 0.84 -22.13 7.58
N THR A 84 0.88 -21.90 6.26
CA THR A 84 1.85 -22.55 5.35
C THR A 84 2.98 -21.61 4.90
N VAL A 85 3.08 -20.44 5.53
CA VAL A 85 4.21 -19.50 5.38
C VAL A 85 5.31 -19.83 6.38
N GLU A 86 6.43 -19.13 6.27
CA GLU A 86 7.56 -19.30 7.20
C GLU A 86 7.10 -19.16 8.65
N PHE A 87 7.71 -19.95 9.54
CA PHE A 87 7.35 -20.17 10.97
C PHE A 87 6.05 -20.93 11.21
N GLY A 88 5.22 -21.22 10.21
CA GLY A 88 4.02 -22.03 10.41
C GLY A 88 4.33 -23.46 10.89
N HIS A 89 3.47 -23.99 11.75
CA HIS A 89 3.57 -25.33 12.34
C HIS A 89 4.85 -25.59 13.14
N ASN A 90 5.46 -24.53 13.69
CA ASN A 90 6.65 -24.66 14.54
C ASN A 90 6.32 -24.84 16.04
N GLY A 91 5.03 -24.77 16.39
CA GLY A 91 4.52 -24.88 17.77
C GLY A 91 4.52 -23.58 18.55
N CYS A 92 4.93 -22.47 17.93
CA CYS A 92 4.88 -21.12 18.52
C CYS A 92 3.78 -20.29 17.88
N ASP A 93 3.23 -19.32 18.57
CA ASP A 93 2.40 -18.33 17.93
C ASP A 93 3.24 -17.32 17.16
N THR A 94 2.72 -16.86 16.03
CA THR A 94 3.41 -15.93 15.12
C THR A 94 3.93 -14.67 15.84
N ARG A 95 3.22 -14.12 16.84
CA ARG A 95 3.70 -12.96 17.58
C ARG A 95 5.03 -13.25 18.29
N ASN A 96 5.17 -14.41 18.90
CA ASN A 96 6.41 -14.79 19.56
C ASN A 96 7.54 -15.05 18.55
N ASP A 97 7.24 -15.60 17.38
CA ASP A 97 8.24 -15.76 16.32
C ASP A 97 8.79 -14.42 15.84
N ILE A 98 7.90 -13.44 15.60
CA ILE A 98 8.32 -12.10 15.19
C ILE A 98 9.10 -11.39 16.32
N LEU A 99 8.67 -11.51 17.57
CA LEU A 99 9.44 -10.97 18.70
C LEU A 99 10.83 -11.60 18.79
N ARG A 100 10.97 -12.91 18.56
CA ARG A 100 12.27 -13.58 18.55
C ARG A 100 13.15 -13.15 17.39
N ARG A 101 12.56 -12.88 16.23
CA ARG A 101 13.29 -12.40 15.04
C ARG A 101 13.80 -10.98 15.21
N ASP A 102 12.95 -10.09 15.75
CA ASP A 102 13.18 -8.64 15.70
C ASP A 102 13.85 -8.07 16.97
N LEU A 103 13.76 -8.80 18.10
CA LEU A 103 14.44 -8.36 19.31
C LEU A 103 15.84 -8.95 19.40
N ARG A 104 16.76 -8.20 19.95
CA ARG A 104 18.06 -8.70 20.43
C ARG A 104 18.01 -8.99 21.93
N ASP A 105 18.97 -9.74 22.43
CA ASP A 105 19.10 -10.11 23.85
C ASP A 105 17.82 -10.78 24.40
N VAL A 106 17.22 -11.67 23.61
CA VAL A 106 15.95 -12.30 23.90
C VAL A 106 16.07 -13.28 25.07
N ILE A 107 15.21 -13.12 26.06
CA ILE A 107 14.99 -14.11 27.12
C ILE A 107 13.65 -14.80 26.90
N VAL A 108 13.67 -16.13 26.81
CA VAL A 108 12.47 -16.95 26.65
C VAL A 108 12.05 -17.62 27.95
N LYS A 109 10.77 -17.92 28.05
CA LYS A 109 10.22 -18.64 29.22
C LYS A 109 10.65 -20.11 29.17
N PRO A 110 11.25 -20.65 30.26
CA PRO A 110 11.58 -22.06 30.34
C PRO A 110 10.36 -22.99 30.13
N ASN A 111 10.60 -24.14 29.54
CA ASN A 111 9.59 -25.20 29.31
C ASN A 111 8.43 -24.75 28.38
N THR A 112 8.71 -23.85 27.44
CA THR A 112 7.75 -23.40 26.39
C THR A 112 8.26 -23.69 24.99
N HIS A 113 9.16 -24.66 24.81
CA HIS A 113 9.84 -24.97 23.54
C HIS A 113 10.51 -23.72 22.92
N ASP A 114 11.03 -22.85 23.80
CA ASP A 114 11.64 -21.57 23.48
C ASP A 114 10.71 -20.59 22.72
N CYS A 115 9.39 -20.83 22.76
CA CYS A 115 8.42 -19.99 22.08
C CYS A 115 8.18 -18.64 22.77
N VAL A 116 7.90 -18.66 24.08
CA VAL A 116 7.40 -17.48 24.77
C VAL A 116 8.52 -16.50 25.11
N VAL A 117 8.57 -15.39 24.41
CA VAL A 117 9.51 -14.30 24.68
C VAL A 117 9.08 -13.54 25.94
N LEU A 118 9.97 -13.46 26.94
CA LEU A 118 9.76 -12.72 28.19
C LEU A 118 10.29 -11.29 28.11
N SER A 119 11.47 -11.12 27.56
CA SER A 119 12.11 -9.81 27.41
C SER A 119 13.08 -9.78 26.24
N GLY A 120 13.51 -8.59 25.88
CA GLY A 120 14.48 -8.32 24.82
C GLY A 120 14.57 -6.82 24.55
N THR A 121 15.33 -6.45 23.57
CA THR A 121 15.53 -5.06 23.16
C THR A 121 15.17 -4.91 21.68
N LEU A 122 14.28 -3.99 21.35
CA LEU A 122 13.93 -3.63 20.00
C LEU A 122 14.71 -2.39 19.58
N ASP A 123 15.40 -2.45 18.46
CA ASP A 123 15.82 -1.26 17.73
C ASP A 123 14.70 -0.95 16.75
N ASP A 124 13.77 -0.08 17.16
CA ASP A 124 12.51 0.15 16.48
C ASP A 124 12.71 0.81 15.12
N PRO A 125 12.30 0.14 14.02
CA PRO A 125 12.49 0.71 12.69
C PRO A 125 11.61 1.93 12.42
N TYR A 126 10.45 2.04 13.08
CA TYR A 126 9.52 3.13 12.81
C TYR A 126 9.94 4.46 13.41
N THR A 127 10.56 4.45 14.58
CA THR A 127 10.99 5.66 15.28
C THR A 127 12.51 5.84 15.30
N GLY A 128 13.28 4.77 15.03
CA GLY A 128 14.75 4.76 15.22
C GLY A 128 15.15 4.65 16.70
N ALA A 129 14.21 4.51 17.62
CA ALA A 129 14.48 4.41 19.05
C ALA A 129 14.83 2.98 19.48
N THR A 130 15.60 2.84 20.55
CA THR A 130 15.83 1.56 21.23
C THR A 130 14.81 1.41 22.36
N ILE A 131 14.02 0.33 22.34
CA ILE A 131 12.91 0.07 23.27
C ILE A 131 13.14 -1.25 24.00
N ALA A 132 13.11 -1.23 25.31
CA ALA A 132 13.14 -2.45 26.12
C ALA A 132 11.77 -3.13 26.11
N PHE A 133 11.74 -4.40 25.73
CA PHE A 133 10.56 -5.24 25.83
C PHE A 133 10.56 -6.01 27.15
N GLN A 134 9.45 -5.95 27.84
CA GLN A 134 9.16 -6.81 28.99
C GLN A 134 7.73 -7.33 28.85
N ARG A 135 7.56 -8.65 28.84
CA ARG A 135 6.22 -9.26 28.80
C ARG A 135 5.45 -8.93 30.06
N GLY A 136 4.27 -8.40 29.94
CA GLY A 136 3.37 -8.03 31.03
C GLY A 136 2.09 -7.44 30.50
N GLN A 137 1.07 -7.33 31.35
CA GLN A 137 -0.25 -6.81 30.96
C GLN A 137 -0.13 -5.36 30.43
N ASP A 138 0.63 -4.52 31.10
CA ASP A 138 0.75 -3.10 30.81
C ASP A 138 1.97 -2.78 29.92
N THR A 139 2.93 -3.68 29.83
CA THR A 139 4.19 -3.47 29.11
C THR A 139 4.21 -4.09 27.71
N SER A 140 3.53 -5.23 27.51
CA SER A 140 3.45 -5.87 26.18
C SER A 140 2.87 -4.98 25.08
N PRO A 141 1.93 -4.05 25.34
CA PRO A 141 1.40 -3.12 24.33
C PRO A 141 2.40 -2.07 23.84
N MET A 142 3.51 -1.86 24.56
CA MET A 142 4.56 -0.92 24.15
C MET A 142 5.29 -1.36 22.87
N ILE A 143 5.38 -2.67 22.63
CA ILE A 143 5.85 -3.24 21.38
C ILE A 143 4.72 -4.06 20.77
N GLN A 144 4.30 -3.66 19.58
CA GLN A 144 3.25 -4.33 18.82
C GLN A 144 3.85 -5.03 17.60
N ILE A 145 3.13 -6.00 17.04
CA ILE A 145 3.45 -6.55 15.73
C ILE A 145 2.51 -5.87 14.73
N ASP A 146 3.09 -5.08 13.84
CA ASP A 146 2.39 -4.43 12.76
C ASP A 146 2.30 -5.34 11.54
N HIS A 147 1.25 -5.13 10.74
CA HIS A 147 1.17 -5.61 9.36
C HIS A 147 1.63 -4.47 8.44
N ILE A 148 2.80 -4.61 7.81
CA ILE A 148 3.39 -3.59 6.90
C ILE A 148 2.36 -3.15 5.86
N VAL A 149 1.69 -4.09 5.20
CA VAL A 149 0.44 -3.86 4.47
C VAL A 149 -0.71 -4.22 5.41
N ALA A 150 -1.41 -3.21 5.90
CA ALA A 150 -2.49 -3.37 6.86
C ALA A 150 -3.59 -4.30 6.31
N LEU A 151 -4.19 -5.14 7.19
CA LEU A 151 -5.22 -6.09 6.77
C LEU A 151 -6.44 -5.42 6.12
N ALA A 152 -6.80 -4.22 6.57
CA ALA A 152 -7.90 -3.48 5.96
C ALA A 152 -7.52 -2.88 4.60
N ASN A 153 -6.25 -2.45 4.40
CA ASN A 153 -5.77 -2.07 3.07
C ASN A 153 -5.78 -3.28 2.12
N ALA A 154 -5.23 -4.42 2.57
CA ALA A 154 -5.27 -5.66 1.78
C ALA A 154 -6.71 -6.07 1.42
N TRP A 155 -7.67 -5.93 2.36
CA TRP A 155 -9.08 -6.19 2.11
C TRP A 155 -9.61 -5.35 0.96
N ALA A 156 -9.35 -4.05 0.99
CA ALA A 156 -9.78 -3.11 -0.04
C ALA A 156 -9.00 -3.24 -1.37
N THR A 157 -7.89 -3.95 -1.39
CA THR A 157 -7.03 -4.09 -2.56
C THR A 157 -6.85 -5.53 -3.04
N GLY A 158 -7.80 -6.44 -2.73
CA GLY A 158 -7.85 -7.78 -3.31
C GLY A 158 -8.13 -8.93 -2.35
N ALA A 159 -7.85 -8.80 -1.05
CA ALA A 159 -7.97 -9.91 -0.11
C ALA A 159 -9.42 -10.40 0.11
N GLN A 160 -10.42 -9.62 -0.27
CA GLN A 160 -11.82 -10.05 -0.30
C GLN A 160 -12.03 -11.31 -1.15
N GLN A 161 -11.24 -11.45 -2.22
CA GLN A 161 -11.38 -12.50 -3.23
C GLN A 161 -10.57 -13.76 -2.87
N TRP A 162 -9.75 -13.73 -1.82
CA TRP A 162 -8.93 -14.87 -1.43
C TRP A 162 -9.74 -15.93 -0.69
N ASP A 163 -9.23 -17.14 -0.67
CA ASP A 163 -9.69 -18.17 0.25
C ASP A 163 -9.22 -17.90 1.69
N ASP A 164 -9.79 -18.63 2.64
CA ASP A 164 -9.49 -18.43 4.05
C ASP A 164 -8.04 -18.77 4.41
N GLN A 165 -7.43 -19.74 3.72
CA GLN A 165 -6.03 -20.10 3.95
C GLN A 165 -5.09 -18.99 3.50
N THR A 166 -5.32 -18.40 2.34
CA THR A 166 -4.53 -17.28 1.83
C THR A 166 -4.64 -16.06 2.74
N ARG A 167 -5.84 -15.72 3.23
CA ARG A 167 -6.02 -14.64 4.20
C ARG A 167 -5.29 -14.92 5.51
N ARG A 168 -5.35 -16.15 6.02
CA ARG A 168 -4.65 -16.56 7.24
C ARG A 168 -3.13 -16.49 7.06
N ASN A 169 -2.64 -16.98 5.94
CA ASN A 169 -1.22 -16.87 5.58
C ASN A 169 -0.75 -15.40 5.55
N PHE A 170 -1.47 -14.54 4.84
CA PHE A 170 -1.15 -13.11 4.76
C PHE A 170 -1.07 -12.45 6.14
N ALA A 171 -2.01 -12.76 7.03
CA ALA A 171 -2.07 -12.21 8.38
C ALA A 171 -0.95 -12.70 9.31
N ASN A 172 -0.26 -13.77 8.94
CA ASN A 172 0.80 -14.38 9.75
C ASN A 172 2.11 -14.56 8.95
N ASP A 173 2.22 -13.97 7.76
CA ASP A 173 3.44 -14.00 6.97
C ASP A 173 4.51 -13.11 7.60
N PRO A 174 5.66 -13.65 8.03
CA PRO A 174 6.72 -12.87 8.66
C PRO A 174 7.25 -11.74 7.76
N ARG A 175 7.11 -11.84 6.44
CA ARG A 175 7.49 -10.77 5.51
C ARG A 175 6.58 -9.55 5.60
N ASN A 176 5.33 -9.74 6.05
CA ASN A 176 4.35 -8.68 6.27
C ASN A 176 4.30 -8.21 7.74
N LEU A 177 5.09 -8.79 8.61
CA LEU A 177 5.02 -8.56 10.04
C LEU A 177 6.31 -7.93 10.57
N LEU A 178 6.18 -6.96 11.49
CA LEU A 178 7.30 -6.25 12.08
C LEU A 178 7.00 -5.87 13.53
N ALA A 179 7.94 -6.14 14.44
CA ALA A 179 7.86 -5.61 15.80
C ALA A 179 8.20 -4.12 15.79
N VAL A 180 7.33 -3.29 16.36
CA VAL A 180 7.42 -1.83 16.29
C VAL A 180 6.92 -1.17 17.57
N ASP A 181 7.24 0.13 17.74
CA ASP A 181 6.68 0.98 18.78
C ASP A 181 5.15 1.00 18.72
N GLY A 182 4.51 0.67 19.85
CA GLY A 182 3.06 0.54 19.93
C GLY A 182 2.29 1.82 19.60
N PRO A 183 2.61 2.97 20.23
CA PRO A 183 2.02 4.27 19.90
C PRO A 183 2.14 4.62 18.41
N THR A 184 3.30 4.41 17.81
CA THR A 184 3.54 4.69 16.39
C THR A 184 2.73 3.76 15.50
N ASN A 185 2.61 2.48 15.84
CA ASN A 185 1.73 1.55 15.13
C ASN A 185 0.25 1.96 15.22
N ILE A 186 -0.20 2.44 16.38
CA ILE A 186 -1.56 2.95 16.54
C ILE A 186 -1.79 4.16 15.60
N SER A 187 -0.80 5.04 15.45
CA SER A 187 -0.90 6.18 14.53
C SER A 187 -1.00 5.77 13.07
N LYS A 188 -0.28 4.72 12.67
CA LYS A 188 -0.37 4.13 11.32
C LYS A 188 -1.76 3.57 11.06
N SER A 189 -2.35 2.86 12.03
CA SER A 189 -3.68 2.26 11.89
C SER A 189 -3.79 1.39 10.62
N ALA A 190 -4.78 1.65 9.77
CA ALA A 190 -4.98 0.98 8.48
C ALA A 190 -4.37 1.74 7.30
N GLY A 191 -3.58 2.78 7.57
CA GLY A 191 -3.02 3.67 6.55
C GLY A 191 -2.10 2.96 5.56
N ASP A 192 -2.21 3.35 4.30
CA ASP A 192 -1.25 3.09 3.25
C ASP A 192 -0.25 4.25 3.13
N ALA A 193 0.62 4.21 2.12
CA ALA A 193 1.66 5.22 1.92
C ALA A 193 1.12 6.64 1.65
N THR A 194 -0.16 6.80 1.30
CA THR A 194 -0.80 8.11 1.14
C THR A 194 -1.13 8.78 2.46
N GLN A 195 -1.28 8.00 3.51
CA GLN A 195 -1.79 8.44 4.81
C GLN A 195 -0.70 8.42 5.89
N TRP A 196 0.27 7.52 5.74
CA TRP A 196 1.30 7.34 6.75
C TRP A 196 2.58 6.76 6.17
N LEU A 197 3.70 7.31 6.61
CA LEU A 197 5.05 6.75 6.45
C LEU A 197 5.74 6.74 7.82
N PRO A 198 6.72 5.85 8.05
CA PRO A 198 7.49 5.85 9.30
C PRO A 198 8.12 7.21 9.58
N PRO A 199 8.04 7.74 10.81
CA PRO A 199 8.74 8.98 11.18
C PRO A 199 10.28 8.87 11.11
N ASN A 200 10.82 7.66 11.17
CA ASN A 200 12.23 7.39 10.89
C ASN A 200 12.47 7.38 9.38
N GLU A 201 12.94 8.51 8.84
CA GLU A 201 13.20 8.66 7.40
C GLU A 201 14.17 7.62 6.84
N ALA A 202 15.11 7.13 7.65
CA ALA A 202 16.07 6.10 7.21
C ALA A 202 15.41 4.76 6.90
N PHE A 203 14.21 4.51 7.40
CA PHE A 203 13.46 3.27 7.16
C PHE A 203 12.39 3.40 6.06
N ILE A 204 12.10 4.60 5.56
CA ILE A 204 11.03 4.81 4.57
C ILE A 204 11.28 4.00 3.28
N CYS A 205 12.52 3.94 2.81
CA CYS A 205 12.86 3.15 1.62
C CYS A 205 12.56 1.66 1.80
N ASP A 206 13.01 1.08 2.90
CA ASP A 206 12.78 -0.33 3.21
C ASP A 206 11.29 -0.62 3.40
N PHE A 207 10.56 0.29 4.05
CA PHE A 207 9.12 0.20 4.24
C PHE A 207 8.36 0.23 2.91
N ALA A 208 8.70 1.13 1.99
CA ALA A 208 8.09 1.20 0.67
C ALA A 208 8.34 -0.08 -0.14
N HIS A 209 9.59 -0.55 -0.15
CA HIS A 209 9.93 -1.82 -0.79
C HIS A 209 9.20 -3.02 -0.18
N ALA A 210 9.07 -3.06 1.13
CA ALA A 210 8.34 -4.13 1.82
C ALA A 210 6.86 -4.13 1.41
N GLN A 211 6.19 -2.98 1.38
CA GLN A 211 4.81 -2.87 0.93
C GLN A 211 4.63 -3.36 -0.52
N ILE A 212 5.49 -2.93 -1.43
CA ILE A 212 5.47 -3.35 -2.83
C ILE A 212 5.67 -4.87 -2.95
N ASN A 213 6.66 -5.42 -2.26
CA ASN A 213 6.98 -6.84 -2.32
C ASN A 213 5.84 -7.71 -1.78
N ILE A 214 5.21 -7.31 -0.66
CA ILE A 214 4.06 -8.01 -0.09
C ILE A 214 2.87 -7.95 -1.05
N LYS A 215 2.55 -6.78 -1.58
CA LYS A 215 1.45 -6.65 -2.55
C LYS A 215 1.67 -7.52 -3.79
N ARG A 216 2.88 -7.54 -4.33
CA ARG A 216 3.24 -8.42 -5.45
C ARG A 216 3.10 -9.90 -5.11
N THR A 217 3.59 -10.30 -3.94
CA THR A 217 3.56 -11.71 -3.51
C THR A 217 2.13 -12.24 -3.41
N TYR A 218 1.22 -11.41 -2.96
CA TYR A 218 -0.17 -11.79 -2.72
C TYR A 218 -1.14 -11.37 -3.84
N GLY A 219 -0.64 -10.77 -4.93
CA GLY A 219 -1.47 -10.34 -6.05
C GLY A 219 -2.43 -9.20 -5.69
N LEU A 220 -2.08 -8.39 -4.70
CA LEU A 220 -2.81 -7.18 -4.35
C LEU A 220 -2.54 -6.08 -5.38
N TRP A 221 -3.48 -5.14 -5.51
CA TRP A 221 -3.28 -3.93 -6.29
C TRP A 221 -3.00 -2.71 -5.41
N VAL A 222 -2.68 -1.61 -6.04
CA VAL A 222 -2.58 -0.28 -5.43
C VAL A 222 -3.62 0.65 -6.04
N THR A 223 -4.05 1.66 -5.29
CA THR A 223 -4.76 2.80 -5.90
C THR A 223 -3.77 3.69 -6.63
N GLN A 224 -4.22 4.54 -7.56
CA GLN A 224 -3.33 5.50 -8.20
C GLN A 224 -2.62 6.40 -7.18
N ALA A 225 -3.34 6.86 -6.16
CA ALA A 225 -2.75 7.69 -5.10
C ALA A 225 -1.68 6.93 -4.30
N GLU A 226 -1.92 5.66 -3.96
CA GLU A 226 -0.94 4.82 -3.26
C GLU A 226 0.29 4.55 -4.14
N HIS A 227 0.09 4.29 -5.43
CA HIS A 227 1.19 4.14 -6.38
C HIS A 227 2.08 5.39 -6.41
N ASP A 228 1.47 6.57 -6.56
CA ASP A 228 2.20 7.83 -6.65
C ASP A 228 2.94 8.16 -5.33
N ALA A 229 2.34 7.82 -4.19
CA ALA A 229 2.96 7.99 -2.88
C ALA A 229 4.16 7.06 -2.69
N LEU A 230 4.06 5.79 -3.10
CA LEU A 230 5.17 4.84 -3.06
C LEU A 230 6.29 5.24 -4.02
N ALA A 231 5.98 5.72 -5.24
CA ALA A 231 6.95 6.23 -6.18
C ALA A 231 7.72 7.43 -5.57
N HIS A 232 6.99 8.38 -4.97
CA HIS A 232 7.61 9.53 -4.29
C HIS A 232 8.50 9.10 -3.11
N ALA A 233 8.09 8.13 -2.32
CA ALA A 233 8.90 7.60 -1.23
C ALA A 233 10.21 6.98 -1.74
N ILE A 234 10.17 6.21 -2.83
CA ILE A 234 11.34 5.63 -3.48
C ILE A 234 12.27 6.73 -4.00
N ASP A 235 11.74 7.71 -4.74
CA ASP A 235 12.54 8.81 -5.31
C ASP A 235 13.25 9.65 -4.25
N THR A 236 12.59 9.82 -3.11
CA THR A 236 13.08 10.71 -2.05
C THR A 236 14.05 10.00 -1.11
N HIS A 237 13.79 8.74 -0.76
CA HIS A 237 14.48 8.05 0.34
C HIS A 237 15.34 6.85 -0.09
N CYS A 238 15.19 6.33 -1.33
CA CYS A 238 16.00 5.20 -1.81
C CYS A 238 17.18 5.71 -2.65
N ARG A 239 18.31 5.90 -2.01
CA ARG A 239 19.57 6.35 -2.66
C ARG A 239 20.58 5.23 -2.73
#